data_019cb39dd53c8a5c325444a3bc26114a
#
_entry.id   019cb39dd53c8a5c325444a3bc26114a
#
_cell.length_a   1.000
_cell.length_b   1.000
_cell.length_c   1.000
_cell.angle_alpha   90.00
_cell.angle_beta   90.00
_cell.angle_gamma   90.00
#
_symmetry.space_group_name_H-M   'P 1'
#
loop_
_entity.id
_entity.type
_entity.pdbx_description
1 polymer ?
#
loop_
_entity_poly.entity_id
_entity_poly.type
_entity_poly.pdbx_seq_one_letter_code
_entity_poly.pdbx_strand_id
1 'polypeptide(L)'
;CLLGAHRMLEDNDPEKQRVLNLAVKAWDLVDTSDLESDAFFDSAARAVEFLEKEIPEEQKKVVVDLVGHTHIDTAWLWRLCHTHEKAARSFSTVNRLMDEYPDYIFLHTQPQQYDYIKHDYPEIFEHIRRRAAEGRWEPAGGMWVEADCNLISGESMVRQLLYGTRFFEKEFGNKSTYLWLPDVFGYSAALPQILKQSEIDTFITPKIS
;
A
#
# COMPACT_ATOMS: atom_id res chain seq x y z
N CYS A 1 6.11 -1.62 -14.18
CA CYS A 1 5.32 -2.46 -15.12
C CYS A 1 6.12 -3.62 -15.71
N LEU A 2 7.20 -3.41 -16.47
CA LEU A 2 7.92 -4.49 -17.16
C LEU A 2 8.54 -5.54 -16.23
N LEU A 3 9.10 -5.15 -15.10
CA LEU A 3 9.61 -6.09 -14.09
C LEU A 3 8.49 -6.93 -13.47
N GLY A 4 7.30 -6.37 -13.31
CA GLY A 4 6.12 -7.09 -12.87
C GLY A 4 5.68 -8.11 -13.93
N ALA A 5 5.55 -7.69 -15.17
CA ALA A 5 5.22 -8.59 -16.28
C ALA A 5 6.24 -9.74 -16.43
N HIS A 6 7.54 -9.44 -16.33
CA HIS A 6 8.59 -10.46 -16.36
C HIS A 6 8.46 -11.49 -15.23
N ARG A 7 8.06 -11.07 -14.01
CA ARG A 7 7.88 -11.98 -12.87
C ARG A 7 6.61 -12.83 -12.95
N MET A 8 5.62 -12.39 -13.72
CA MET A 8 4.36 -13.14 -13.91
C MET A 8 4.46 -14.24 -14.96
N LEU A 9 5.52 -14.23 -15.78
CA LEU A 9 5.75 -15.24 -16.80
C LEU A 9 6.56 -16.40 -16.21
N GLU A 10 6.26 -17.63 -16.64
CA GLU A 10 7.02 -18.82 -16.25
C GLU A 10 8.46 -18.74 -16.76
N ASP A 11 9.40 -19.42 -16.09
CA ASP A 11 10.83 -19.33 -16.43
C ASP A 11 11.17 -19.81 -17.85
N ASN A 12 10.34 -20.66 -18.43
CA ASN A 12 10.48 -21.22 -19.79
C ASN A 12 9.69 -20.44 -20.85
N ASP A 13 8.97 -19.38 -20.47
CA ASP A 13 8.18 -18.59 -21.42
C ASP A 13 9.10 -17.76 -22.31
N PRO A 14 9.04 -17.93 -23.65
CA PRO A 14 9.86 -17.15 -24.59
C PRO A 14 9.61 -15.63 -24.46
N GLU A 15 8.41 -15.22 -24.07
CA GLU A 15 8.04 -13.82 -23.88
C GLU A 15 8.78 -13.19 -22.69
N LYS A 16 9.20 -13.99 -21.70
CA LYS A 16 9.96 -13.49 -20.55
C LYS A 16 11.25 -12.80 -20.97
N GLN A 17 12.01 -13.42 -21.87
CA GLN A 17 13.25 -12.85 -22.40
C GLN A 17 12.97 -11.63 -23.30
N ARG A 18 11.87 -11.67 -24.07
CA ARG A 18 11.46 -10.54 -24.90
C ARG A 18 11.12 -9.32 -24.05
N VAL A 19 10.32 -9.48 -22.98
CA VAL A 19 9.96 -8.40 -22.04
C VAL A 19 11.21 -7.81 -21.41
N LEU A 20 12.17 -8.64 -20.99
CA LEU A 20 13.43 -8.18 -20.43
C LEU A 20 14.25 -7.35 -21.45
N ASN A 21 14.34 -7.83 -22.69
CA ASN A 21 15.06 -7.13 -23.76
C ASN A 21 14.41 -5.78 -24.11
N LEU A 22 13.07 -5.70 -24.08
CA LEU A 22 12.36 -4.42 -24.26
C LEU A 22 12.63 -3.47 -23.11
N ALA A 23 12.67 -3.97 -21.87
CA ALA A 23 13.01 -3.16 -20.71
C ALA A 23 14.42 -2.56 -20.79
N VAL A 24 15.40 -3.37 -21.20
CA VAL A 24 16.79 -2.91 -21.40
C VAL A 24 16.86 -1.85 -22.50
N LYS A 25 16.25 -2.10 -23.65
CA LYS A 25 16.23 -1.12 -24.76
C LYS A 25 15.56 0.19 -24.38
N ALA A 26 14.46 0.14 -23.64
CA ALA A 26 13.80 1.35 -23.15
C ALA A 26 14.69 2.11 -22.16
N TRP A 27 15.37 1.40 -21.28
CA TRP A 27 16.31 2.02 -20.33
C TRP A 27 17.49 2.69 -21.05
N ASP A 28 18.03 2.08 -22.10
CA ASP A 28 19.13 2.64 -22.88
C ASP A 28 18.75 3.95 -23.61
N LEU A 29 17.47 4.26 -23.74
CA LEU A 29 16.98 5.53 -24.29
C LEU A 29 16.97 6.67 -23.25
N VAL A 30 17.06 6.35 -21.97
CA VAL A 30 16.94 7.34 -20.89
C VAL A 30 18.29 7.97 -20.58
N ASP A 31 18.36 9.29 -20.70
CA ASP A 31 19.53 10.06 -20.29
C ASP A 31 19.50 10.29 -18.78
N THR A 32 20.38 9.61 -18.07
CA THR A 32 20.49 9.68 -16.61
C THR A 32 21.61 10.61 -16.12
N SER A 33 22.20 11.41 -17.02
CA SER A 33 23.32 12.29 -16.68
C SER A 33 22.94 13.40 -15.69
N ASP A 34 21.69 13.92 -15.81
CA ASP A 34 21.10 14.88 -14.90
C ASP A 34 19.59 14.63 -14.79
N LEU A 35 19.16 14.07 -13.65
CA LEU A 35 17.78 13.65 -13.42
C LEU A 35 16.76 14.79 -13.26
N GLU A 36 17.25 16.04 -13.11
CA GLU A 36 16.39 17.23 -13.01
C GLU A 36 16.30 18.00 -14.34
N SER A 37 17.02 17.54 -15.39
CA SER A 37 17.08 18.20 -16.68
C SER A 37 15.88 17.90 -17.58
N ASP A 38 15.52 18.82 -18.47
CA ASP A 38 14.53 18.57 -19.53
C ASP A 38 14.96 17.39 -20.43
N ALA A 39 16.26 17.18 -20.63
CA ALA A 39 16.80 16.07 -21.39
C ALA A 39 16.46 14.70 -20.78
N PHE A 40 16.48 14.60 -19.45
CA PHE A 40 16.02 13.41 -18.76
C PHE A 40 14.51 13.15 -19.02
N PHE A 41 13.65 14.15 -18.82
CA PHE A 41 12.22 13.99 -19.02
C PHE A 41 11.86 13.69 -20.48
N ASP A 42 12.48 14.33 -21.43
CA ASP A 42 12.29 14.06 -22.87
C ASP A 42 12.75 12.65 -23.24
N SER A 43 13.87 12.20 -22.68
CA SER A 43 14.39 10.86 -22.92
C SER A 43 13.51 9.77 -22.29
N ALA A 44 12.99 10.02 -21.11
CA ALA A 44 12.04 9.13 -20.43
C ALA A 44 10.71 9.05 -21.21
N ALA A 45 10.21 10.16 -21.76
CA ALA A 45 9.03 10.18 -22.62
C ALA A 45 9.24 9.34 -23.90
N ARG A 46 10.40 9.44 -24.55
CA ARG A 46 10.75 8.57 -25.71
C ARG A 46 10.84 7.09 -25.34
N ALA A 47 11.33 6.77 -24.15
CA ALA A 47 11.37 5.38 -23.67
C ALA A 47 9.96 4.81 -23.45
N VAL A 48 9.03 5.62 -22.94
CA VAL A 48 7.62 5.25 -22.80
C VAL A 48 6.97 5.03 -24.16
N GLU A 49 7.12 5.96 -25.09
CA GLU A 49 6.60 5.86 -26.46
C GLU A 49 7.13 4.60 -27.19
N PHE A 50 8.44 4.28 -27.02
CA PHE A 50 9.02 3.06 -27.52
C PHE A 50 8.31 1.82 -26.97
N LEU A 51 8.08 1.75 -25.67
CA LEU A 51 7.40 0.62 -25.04
C LEU A 51 5.94 0.50 -25.49
N GLU A 52 5.24 1.62 -25.62
CA GLU A 52 3.85 1.65 -26.08
C GLU A 52 3.71 1.10 -27.51
N LYS A 53 4.71 1.33 -28.35
CA LYS A 53 4.75 0.84 -29.72
C LYS A 53 5.13 -0.63 -29.83
N GLU A 54 6.08 -1.08 -29.01
CA GLU A 54 6.65 -2.43 -29.09
C GLU A 54 5.86 -3.49 -28.31
N ILE A 55 5.03 -3.06 -27.34
CA ILE A 55 4.18 -3.97 -26.56
C ILE A 55 2.86 -4.19 -27.31
N PRO A 56 2.53 -5.44 -27.70
CA PRO A 56 1.26 -5.74 -28.36
C PRO A 56 0.04 -5.33 -27.54
N GLU A 57 -1.02 -4.90 -28.21
CA GLU A 57 -2.28 -4.48 -27.56
C GLU A 57 -2.87 -5.56 -26.63
N GLU A 58 -2.68 -6.83 -26.97
CA GLU A 58 -3.14 -7.95 -26.15
C GLU A 58 -2.44 -8.03 -24.79
N GLN A 59 -1.17 -7.59 -24.72
CA GLN A 59 -0.40 -7.50 -23.48
C GLN A 59 -0.69 -6.21 -22.68
N LYS A 60 -1.32 -5.21 -23.30
CA LYS A 60 -1.77 -3.98 -22.63
C LYS A 60 -3.06 -4.15 -21.80
N LYS A 61 -3.64 -5.35 -21.81
CA LYS A 61 -4.87 -5.67 -21.06
C LYS A 61 -4.66 -5.91 -19.57
N VAL A 62 -3.43 -5.83 -19.07
CA VAL A 62 -3.16 -5.90 -17.64
C VAL A 62 -3.57 -4.56 -17.02
N VAL A 63 -4.67 -4.56 -16.31
CA VAL A 63 -5.07 -3.44 -15.46
C VAL A 63 -4.25 -3.50 -14.18
N VAL A 64 -3.52 -2.42 -13.89
CA VAL A 64 -2.77 -2.27 -12.64
C VAL A 64 -3.44 -1.18 -11.84
N ASP A 65 -4.08 -1.58 -10.76
CA ASP A 65 -4.63 -0.65 -9.80
C ASP A 65 -3.50 -0.15 -8.88
N LEU A 66 -3.32 1.17 -8.82
CA LEU A 66 -2.34 1.80 -7.96
C LEU A 66 -3.05 2.43 -6.76
N VAL A 67 -2.69 1.99 -5.57
CA VAL A 67 -3.18 2.56 -4.33
C VAL A 67 -2.02 3.13 -3.52
N GLY A 68 -2.17 4.36 -3.04
CA GLY A 68 -1.19 4.96 -2.13
C GLY A 68 -1.24 4.29 -0.77
N HIS A 69 -0.08 4.12 -0.13
CA HIS A 69 0.03 3.60 1.23
C HIS A 69 1.21 4.24 1.95
N THR A 70 1.05 4.44 3.24
CA THR A 70 2.14 4.88 4.11
C THR A 70 2.22 3.95 5.33
N HIS A 71 3.25 3.11 5.36
CA HIS A 71 3.56 2.36 6.58
C HIS A 71 4.23 3.30 7.60
N ILE A 72 3.69 3.34 8.81
CA ILE A 72 4.25 4.11 9.92
C ILE A 72 4.32 3.20 11.14
N ASP A 73 5.51 2.91 11.62
CA ASP A 73 5.68 2.22 12.89
C ASP A 73 5.03 3.01 14.02
N THR A 74 4.24 2.35 14.85
CA THR A 74 3.61 2.97 16.02
C THR A 74 4.62 3.37 17.08
N ALA A 75 5.80 2.76 17.07
CA ALA A 75 7.10 3.30 17.51
C ALA A 75 8.20 2.44 16.91
N TRP A 76 9.38 3.03 16.68
CA TRP A 76 10.57 2.32 16.21
C TRP A 76 11.83 2.97 16.81
N LEU A 77 12.74 3.55 16.01
CA LEU A 77 13.86 4.37 16.49
C LEU A 77 13.41 5.77 16.92
N TRP A 78 12.15 5.92 17.27
CA TRP A 78 11.52 7.14 17.78
C TRP A 78 10.46 6.82 18.85
N ARG A 79 10.05 7.84 19.58
CA ARG A 79 9.04 7.71 20.65
C ARG A 79 7.62 7.79 20.10
N LEU A 80 6.65 7.29 20.86
CA LEU A 80 5.23 7.37 20.52
C LEU A 80 4.76 8.78 20.18
N CYS A 81 5.23 9.81 20.88
CA CYS A 81 4.89 11.20 20.58
C CYS A 81 5.25 11.61 19.15
N HIS A 82 6.35 11.09 18.61
CA HIS A 82 6.73 11.33 17.22
C HIS A 82 5.81 10.60 16.23
N THR A 83 5.19 9.50 16.64
CA THR A 83 4.20 8.78 15.80
C THR A 83 2.95 9.63 15.60
N HIS A 84 2.47 10.33 16.64
CA HIS A 84 1.37 11.28 16.53
C HIS A 84 1.65 12.35 15.47
N GLU A 85 2.82 12.99 15.54
CA GLU A 85 3.24 14.01 14.57
C GLU A 85 3.40 13.43 13.15
N LYS A 86 3.99 12.23 13.02
CA LYS A 86 4.18 11.57 11.72
C LYS A 86 2.84 11.23 11.07
N ALA A 87 1.89 10.69 11.84
CA ALA A 87 0.55 10.40 11.36
C ALA A 87 -0.17 11.67 10.91
N ALA A 88 -0.14 12.73 11.72
CA ALA A 88 -0.75 14.02 11.38
C ALA A 88 -0.20 14.60 10.07
N ARG A 89 1.13 14.63 9.91
CA ARG A 89 1.77 15.14 8.68
C ARG A 89 1.42 14.29 7.47
N SER A 90 1.49 12.96 7.60
CA SER A 90 1.19 12.05 6.50
C SER A 90 -0.26 12.18 6.06
N PHE A 91 -1.20 12.18 7.01
CA PHE A 91 -2.63 12.26 6.70
C PHE A 91 -3.03 13.63 6.14
N SER A 92 -2.44 14.71 6.64
CA SER A 92 -2.62 16.05 6.06
C SER A 92 -2.09 16.11 4.62
N THR A 93 -0.91 15.53 4.37
CA THR A 93 -0.32 15.48 3.03
C THR A 93 -1.20 14.68 2.07
N VAL A 94 -1.70 13.51 2.49
CA VAL A 94 -2.60 12.69 1.68
C VAL A 94 -3.89 13.43 1.36
N ASN A 95 -4.52 14.09 2.34
CA ASN A 95 -5.72 14.89 2.10
C ASN A 95 -5.46 16.00 1.06
N ARG A 96 -4.32 16.71 1.15
CA ARG A 96 -3.93 17.71 0.15
C ARG A 96 -3.72 17.09 -1.24
N LEU A 97 -3.04 15.93 -1.32
CA LEU A 97 -2.86 15.23 -2.59
C LEU A 97 -4.20 14.79 -3.20
N MET A 98 -5.18 14.40 -2.37
CA MET A 98 -6.52 14.08 -2.86
C MET A 98 -7.27 15.31 -3.39
N ASP A 99 -6.98 16.52 -2.90
CA ASP A 99 -7.51 17.75 -3.48
C ASP A 99 -6.87 18.06 -4.84
N GLU A 100 -5.58 17.77 -4.99
CA GLU A 100 -4.80 18.03 -6.21
C GLU A 100 -5.03 16.95 -7.28
N TYR A 101 -5.19 15.68 -6.87
CA TYR A 101 -5.36 14.52 -7.75
C TYR A 101 -6.69 13.82 -7.48
N PRO A 102 -7.74 14.06 -8.28
CA PRO A 102 -9.08 13.51 -8.05
C PRO A 102 -9.15 11.98 -8.03
N ASP A 103 -8.31 11.31 -8.81
CA ASP A 103 -8.27 9.85 -8.94
C ASP A 103 -7.37 9.17 -7.90
N TYR A 104 -6.73 9.93 -7.00
CA TYR A 104 -5.83 9.38 -6.00
C TYR A 104 -6.61 8.61 -4.93
N ILE A 105 -6.26 7.34 -4.78
CA ILE A 105 -6.79 6.43 -3.75
C ILE A 105 -5.67 6.12 -2.75
N PHE A 106 -6.01 6.11 -1.47
CA PHE A 106 -5.08 5.86 -0.39
C PHE A 106 -5.62 4.84 0.59
N LEU A 107 -4.81 3.83 0.89
CA LEU A 107 -5.06 2.83 1.92
C LEU A 107 -4.25 3.18 3.18
N HIS A 108 -4.88 3.15 4.33
CA HIS A 108 -4.16 3.17 5.59
C HIS A 108 -4.77 2.20 6.60
N THR A 109 -3.88 1.50 7.26
CA THR A 109 -4.17 0.52 8.31
C THR A 109 -3.98 1.14 9.70
N GLN A 110 -3.93 0.36 10.75
CA GLN A 110 -3.57 0.74 12.11
C GLN A 110 -4.55 1.74 12.76
N PRO A 111 -5.73 1.27 13.25
CA PRO A 111 -6.67 2.05 14.03
C PRO A 111 -6.06 2.92 15.12
N GLN A 112 -4.97 2.49 15.74
CA GLN A 112 -4.27 3.29 16.76
C GLN A 112 -3.84 4.67 16.23
N GLN A 113 -3.40 4.75 14.97
CA GLN A 113 -2.98 6.03 14.40
C GLN A 113 -4.18 6.92 14.07
N TYR A 114 -5.29 6.33 13.62
CA TYR A 114 -6.55 7.07 13.47
C TYR A 114 -7.07 7.58 14.82
N ASP A 115 -6.94 6.79 15.88
CA ASP A 115 -7.36 7.16 17.20
C ASP A 115 -6.54 8.35 17.75
N TYR A 116 -5.23 8.38 17.51
CA TYR A 116 -4.39 9.55 17.80
C TYR A 116 -4.90 10.78 17.05
N ILE A 117 -5.13 10.66 15.74
CA ILE A 117 -5.60 11.80 14.93
C ILE A 117 -6.99 12.25 15.35
N LYS A 118 -7.89 11.34 15.69
CA LYS A 118 -9.22 11.66 16.19
C LYS A 118 -9.20 12.53 17.44
N HIS A 119 -8.23 12.27 18.33
CA HIS A 119 -8.13 13.01 19.61
C HIS A 119 -7.30 14.28 19.48
N ASP A 120 -6.18 14.22 18.77
CA ASP A 120 -5.21 15.33 18.71
C ASP A 120 -5.53 16.33 17.59
N TYR A 121 -6.13 15.87 16.48
CA TYR A 121 -6.38 16.63 15.25
C TYR A 121 -7.75 16.27 14.65
N PRO A 122 -8.86 16.56 15.36
CA PRO A 122 -10.19 16.11 14.94
C PRO A 122 -10.61 16.62 13.55
N GLU A 123 -10.11 17.78 13.12
CA GLU A 123 -10.34 18.31 11.79
C GLU A 123 -9.74 17.44 10.70
N ILE A 124 -8.55 16.86 10.93
CA ILE A 124 -7.92 15.91 9.98
C ILE A 124 -8.75 14.63 9.93
N PHE A 125 -9.22 14.15 11.08
CA PHE A 125 -10.04 12.95 11.16
C PHE A 125 -11.37 13.09 10.39
N GLU A 126 -12.02 14.25 10.48
CA GLU A 126 -13.25 14.54 9.72
C GLU A 126 -12.99 14.62 8.21
N HIS A 127 -11.83 15.12 7.78
CA HIS A 127 -11.41 15.05 6.37
C HIS A 127 -11.26 13.59 5.92
N ILE A 128 -10.60 12.75 6.72
CA ILE A 128 -10.44 11.32 6.44
C ILE A 128 -11.81 10.63 6.29
N ARG A 129 -12.75 10.92 7.21
CA ARG A 129 -14.11 10.35 7.14
C ARG A 129 -14.84 10.71 5.85
N ARG A 130 -14.70 11.95 5.39
CA ARG A 130 -15.28 12.38 4.10
C ARG A 130 -14.64 11.62 2.93
N ARG A 131 -13.30 11.53 2.90
CA ARG A 131 -12.58 10.80 1.85
C ARG A 131 -12.91 9.30 1.85
N ALA A 132 -13.13 8.72 3.03
CA ALA A 132 -13.59 7.33 3.16
C ALA A 132 -15.01 7.16 2.59
N ALA A 133 -15.92 8.08 2.89
CA ALA A 133 -17.28 8.07 2.32
C ALA A 133 -17.29 8.29 0.79
N GLU A 134 -16.31 9.00 0.24
CA GLU A 134 -16.09 9.18 -1.21
C GLU A 134 -15.47 7.92 -1.87
N GLY A 135 -15.05 6.90 -1.10
CA GLY A 135 -14.34 5.72 -1.60
C GLY A 135 -12.88 5.97 -1.98
N ARG A 136 -12.30 7.10 -1.57
CA ARG A 136 -10.93 7.52 -1.92
C ARG A 136 -9.91 7.25 -0.82
N TRP A 137 -10.36 7.14 0.42
CA TRP A 137 -9.54 6.70 1.54
C TRP A 137 -10.07 5.36 2.03
N GLU A 138 -9.24 4.32 2.03
CA GLU A 138 -9.60 2.98 2.47
C GLU A 138 -9.06 2.71 3.88
N PRO A 139 -9.90 2.85 4.93
CA PRO A 139 -9.54 2.47 6.27
C PRO A 139 -9.77 0.96 6.45
N ALA A 140 -8.70 0.16 6.38
CA ALA A 140 -8.80 -1.29 6.40
C ALA A 140 -7.52 -1.94 6.98
N GLY A 141 -7.37 -3.26 6.84
CA GLY A 141 -6.17 -3.98 7.23
C GLY A 141 -6.29 -4.80 8.52
N GLY A 142 -7.39 -4.71 9.23
CA GLY A 142 -7.86 -5.68 10.24
C GLY A 142 -7.31 -5.51 11.65
N MET A 143 -6.01 -5.39 11.87
CA MET A 143 -5.40 -5.28 13.21
C MET A 143 -5.41 -3.86 13.76
N TRP A 144 -5.39 -3.73 15.09
CA TRP A 144 -5.28 -2.44 15.79
C TRP A 144 -3.98 -1.70 15.50
N VAL A 145 -2.87 -2.44 15.50
CA VAL A 145 -1.58 -2.04 14.93
C VAL A 145 -1.08 -3.19 14.04
N GLU A 146 -0.10 -2.94 13.18
CA GLU A 146 0.58 -3.98 12.42
C GLU A 146 1.52 -4.76 13.34
N ALA A 147 0.95 -5.67 14.13
CA ALA A 147 1.63 -6.35 15.22
C ALA A 147 2.59 -7.44 14.72
N ASP A 148 3.74 -7.56 15.39
CA ASP A 148 4.64 -8.68 15.19
C ASP A 148 3.97 -10.02 15.55
N CYS A 149 3.78 -10.87 14.55
CA CYS A 149 3.03 -12.11 14.69
C CYS A 149 3.83 -13.25 15.38
N ASN A 150 5.13 -13.09 15.61
CA ASN A 150 5.96 -14.07 16.31
C ASN A 150 6.15 -13.73 17.79
N LEU A 151 6.07 -12.45 18.16
CA LEU A 151 6.32 -12.01 19.54
C LEU A 151 5.05 -11.98 20.39
N ILE A 152 3.90 -11.67 19.80
CA ILE A 152 2.65 -11.56 20.54
C ILE A 152 2.02 -12.93 20.79
N SER A 153 1.25 -13.06 21.89
CA SER A 153 0.46 -14.25 22.17
C SER A 153 -0.74 -14.40 21.22
N GLY A 154 -1.29 -15.59 21.11
CA GLY A 154 -2.52 -15.82 20.36
C GLY A 154 -3.70 -14.96 20.83
N GLU A 155 -3.85 -14.79 22.14
CA GLU A 155 -4.86 -13.88 22.73
C GLU A 155 -4.64 -12.42 22.30
N SER A 156 -3.39 -11.95 22.30
CA SER A 156 -3.07 -10.61 21.83
C SER A 156 -3.41 -10.46 20.35
N MET A 157 -3.11 -11.47 19.52
CA MET A 157 -3.43 -11.49 18.10
C MET A 157 -4.94 -11.40 17.84
N VAL A 158 -5.73 -12.18 18.58
CA VAL A 158 -7.21 -12.12 18.53
C VAL A 158 -7.70 -10.73 18.91
N ARG A 159 -7.14 -10.10 19.94
CA ARG A 159 -7.51 -8.73 20.35
C ARG A 159 -7.12 -7.69 19.33
N GLN A 160 -5.97 -7.83 18.68
CA GLN A 160 -5.58 -6.94 17.57
C GLN A 160 -6.67 -6.89 16.48
N LEU A 161 -7.15 -8.06 16.05
CA LEU A 161 -8.22 -8.15 15.06
C LEU A 161 -9.56 -7.66 15.60
N LEU A 162 -9.93 -8.06 16.82
CA LEU A 162 -11.20 -7.68 17.43
C LEU A 162 -11.34 -6.14 17.56
N TYR A 163 -10.32 -5.49 18.10
CA TYR A 163 -10.37 -4.04 18.30
C TYR A 163 -10.18 -3.29 16.99
N GLY A 164 -9.32 -3.79 16.10
CA GLY A 164 -9.09 -3.18 14.80
C GLY A 164 -10.34 -3.18 13.92
N THR A 165 -10.97 -4.32 13.75
CA THR A 165 -12.19 -4.45 12.95
C THR A 165 -13.36 -3.64 13.53
N ARG A 166 -13.54 -3.68 14.85
CA ARG A 166 -14.58 -2.87 15.54
C ARG A 166 -14.37 -1.38 15.39
N PHE A 167 -13.13 -0.91 15.40
CA PHE A 167 -12.84 0.50 15.18
C PHE A 167 -13.23 0.94 13.78
N PHE A 168 -12.82 0.20 12.76
CA PHE A 168 -13.15 0.51 11.38
C PHE A 168 -14.66 0.48 11.12
N GLU A 169 -15.35 -0.53 11.65
CA GLU A 169 -16.80 -0.62 11.54
C GLU A 169 -17.50 0.56 12.23
N LYS A 170 -17.08 0.91 13.44
CA LYS A 170 -17.67 2.01 14.22
C LYS A 170 -17.44 3.38 13.59
N GLU A 171 -16.21 3.66 13.15
CA GLU A 171 -15.82 5.00 12.72
C GLU A 171 -16.07 5.26 11.23
N PHE A 172 -16.03 4.22 10.41
CA PHE A 172 -16.11 4.31 8.96
C PHE A 172 -17.20 3.43 8.31
N GLY A 173 -17.89 2.59 9.11
CA GLY A 173 -18.87 1.64 8.57
C GLY A 173 -18.25 0.52 7.74
N ASN A 174 -16.94 0.34 7.77
CA ASN A 174 -16.21 -0.61 6.96
C ASN A 174 -15.82 -1.85 7.75
N LYS A 175 -16.20 -3.04 7.25
CA LYS A 175 -15.75 -4.31 7.80
C LYS A 175 -14.54 -4.79 7.00
N SER A 176 -13.38 -4.85 7.67
CA SER A 176 -12.16 -5.37 7.03
C SER A 176 -12.32 -6.83 6.65
N THR A 177 -12.09 -7.17 5.39
CA THR A 177 -12.12 -8.52 4.84
C THR A 177 -10.73 -9.09 4.60
N TYR A 178 -9.70 -8.28 4.78
CA TYR A 178 -8.31 -8.67 4.62
C TYR A 178 -7.43 -8.16 5.75
N LEU A 179 -6.33 -8.87 5.99
CA LEU A 179 -5.24 -8.44 6.85
C LEU A 179 -4.10 -7.88 5.98
N TRP A 180 -3.63 -6.69 6.34
CA TRP A 180 -2.51 -6.01 5.68
C TRP A 180 -1.34 -5.86 6.63
N LEU A 181 -0.22 -6.58 6.37
CA LEU A 181 1.01 -6.51 7.16
C LEU A 181 2.22 -6.35 6.22
N PRO A 182 2.56 -5.14 5.80
CA PRO A 182 3.58 -4.90 4.78
C PRO A 182 4.99 -5.03 5.33
N ASP A 183 5.19 -4.84 6.64
CA ASP A 183 6.53 -4.78 7.24
C ASP A 183 6.70 -5.64 8.52
N VAL A 184 5.99 -6.74 8.63
CA VAL A 184 6.15 -7.73 9.69
C VAL A 184 7.06 -8.88 9.22
N PHE A 185 8.04 -9.25 10.04
CA PHE A 185 9.15 -10.13 9.67
C PHE A 185 8.97 -11.59 10.08
N GLY A 186 7.76 -12.09 10.06
CA GLY A 186 7.43 -13.48 10.32
C GLY A 186 6.01 -13.67 10.82
N TYR A 187 5.47 -14.85 10.59
CA TYR A 187 4.06 -15.13 10.84
C TYR A 187 3.90 -16.49 11.52
N SER A 188 3.09 -16.51 12.56
CA SER A 188 2.73 -17.74 13.24
C SER A 188 1.90 -18.65 12.33
N ALA A 189 2.16 -19.96 12.39
CA ALA A 189 1.34 -20.96 11.71
C ALA A 189 -0.14 -20.99 12.18
N ALA A 190 -0.45 -20.38 13.33
CA ALA A 190 -1.80 -20.21 13.83
C ALA A 190 -2.55 -19.03 13.18
N LEU A 191 -1.85 -18.12 12.50
CA LEU A 191 -2.45 -16.92 11.91
C LEU A 191 -3.62 -17.24 10.96
N PRO A 192 -3.51 -18.19 10.01
CA PRO A 192 -4.61 -18.51 9.10
C PRO A 192 -5.89 -18.93 9.83
N GLN A 193 -5.77 -19.73 10.90
CA GLN A 193 -6.92 -20.15 11.71
C GLN A 193 -7.57 -18.96 12.42
N ILE A 194 -6.76 -18.07 13.00
CA ILE A 194 -7.25 -16.88 13.71
C ILE A 194 -7.97 -15.95 12.73
N LEU A 195 -7.39 -15.72 11.55
CA LEU A 195 -8.00 -14.89 10.50
C LEU A 195 -9.34 -15.46 10.05
N LYS A 196 -9.38 -16.76 9.77
CA LYS A 196 -10.63 -17.42 9.32
C LYS A 196 -11.74 -17.33 10.36
N GLN A 197 -11.42 -17.49 11.65
CA GLN A 197 -12.39 -17.31 12.74
C GLN A 197 -12.78 -15.84 12.98
N SER A 198 -11.98 -14.90 12.49
CA SER A 198 -12.27 -13.46 12.52
C SER A 198 -12.95 -12.96 11.25
N GLU A 199 -13.40 -13.85 10.36
CA GLU A 199 -14.03 -13.56 9.09
C GLU A 199 -13.15 -12.74 8.13
N ILE A 200 -11.83 -12.95 8.23
CA ILE A 200 -10.83 -12.36 7.34
C ILE A 200 -10.30 -13.48 6.43
N ASP A 201 -10.57 -13.35 5.13
CA ASP A 201 -10.28 -14.40 4.15
C ASP A 201 -8.99 -14.16 3.35
N THR A 202 -8.46 -12.96 3.38
CA THR A 202 -7.30 -12.55 2.58
C THR A 202 -6.18 -12.04 3.49
N PHE A 203 -4.95 -12.45 3.19
CA PHE A 203 -3.75 -11.94 3.86
C PHE A 203 -2.79 -11.35 2.82
N ILE A 204 -2.39 -10.11 3.03
CA ILE A 204 -1.56 -9.35 2.10
C ILE A 204 -0.26 -8.96 2.78
N THR A 205 0.86 -9.41 2.23
CA THR A 205 2.21 -9.07 2.69
C THR A 205 3.23 -9.27 1.56
N PRO A 206 4.28 -8.43 1.46
CA PRO A 206 5.40 -8.66 0.57
C PRO A 206 6.51 -9.52 1.19
N LYS A 207 6.36 -9.96 2.45
CA LYS A 207 7.44 -10.60 3.23
C LYS A 207 7.46 -12.13 3.16
N ILE A 208 6.47 -12.75 2.52
CA ILE A 208 6.46 -14.19 2.23
C ILE A 208 6.82 -14.36 0.75
N SER A 209 7.97 -14.95 0.48
CA SER A 209 8.45 -15.31 -0.87
C SER A 209 8.89 -16.76 -0.90
#